data_eb03c4ee6be94a240c365ed230931e20
#
_entry.id   eb03c4ee6be94a240c365ed230931e20
#
_cell.length_a   1.000
_cell.length_b   1.000
_cell.length_c   1.000
_cell.angle_alpha   90.00
_cell.angle_beta   90.00
_cell.angle_gamma   90.00
#
_symmetry.space_group_name_H-M   'P 1'
#
loop_
_entity.id
_entity.type
_entity.pdbx_description
1 polymer ?
#
loop_
_entity_poly.entity_id
_entity_poly.type
_entity_poly.pdbx_seq_one_letter_code
_entity_poly.pdbx_strand_id
1 'polypeptide(L)'
;MKDIKLNDSNIITEGGEGKIYDYSKDQIIKIFKADKVDMKVKERKVENLTKMSNLPPEVIAPIEAVSVKGKFAGYIMKRISNAEEVRMLSNNKYIKANGVKLDRILEIVTKIANVLEQLHNMGIYIGDLNDQNILFDKSNNVYFIDVDSWSVGQDRCSVAMDKFKDPKLQGDQFNEGTDNYSFTILAWNMITRIHPFAGTITPDMSITERMERGISVINNPKVKIPRTIKSWANLAPSLIDSMDEVFKGNSRDLVKSQIENMKSNLKYCPVDDNFYYGKLTSCPWCDSNAKVVTKPTSTGKVGGLSIVPVLTSNISLVLNSQVAITDNKKLYIIATGETIDFLPNAKYYFMEDKTMIVAYSDFFTFKDKKGEKIKIKKRLSSNIITVKNYIYYIHPSNRLQRIEITPYGNGEETIEHVSYNCFYEVDPEGNYCIVNNYDTGKLLININGANKEVPYSRKIINYGIHYDRMSKGRWLIILEDDKGEFTTLVFKDQLEFNEKQIKYDCSLGNITFAASTIFIPNDGIIRGYNFQKQLFKDFDVDVVTSDSKLIRTNTGFKVINDENIYNVGA
;
A
#
# COMPACT_ATOMS: atom_id res chain seq x y z
N MET A 1 -19.37 -28.36 -12.84
CA MET A 1 -18.73 -27.24 -13.55
C MET A 1 -19.76 -26.56 -14.45
N LYS A 2 -19.92 -25.24 -14.30
CA LYS A 2 -20.95 -24.44 -14.99
C LYS A 2 -20.34 -23.74 -16.19
N ASP A 3 -20.93 -23.88 -17.37
CA ASP A 3 -20.47 -23.16 -18.57
C ASP A 3 -20.99 -21.72 -18.55
N ILE A 4 -20.11 -20.75 -18.78
CA ILE A 4 -20.42 -19.33 -18.67
C ILE A 4 -20.01 -18.57 -19.94
N LYS A 5 -20.75 -17.50 -20.24
CA LYS A 5 -20.37 -16.52 -21.26
C LYS A 5 -19.77 -15.29 -20.54
N LEU A 6 -18.55 -14.96 -20.89
CA LEU A 6 -17.86 -13.79 -20.36
C LEU A 6 -18.27 -12.53 -21.12
N ASN A 7 -18.40 -11.43 -20.38
CA ASN A 7 -18.54 -10.09 -20.95
C ASN A 7 -17.52 -9.17 -20.26
N ASP A 8 -16.62 -8.62 -21.02
CA ASP A 8 -15.54 -7.77 -20.48
C ASP A 8 -16.06 -6.50 -19.80
N SER A 9 -17.30 -6.08 -20.07
CA SER A 9 -17.93 -4.98 -19.32
C SER A 9 -18.20 -5.31 -17.85
N ASN A 10 -18.18 -6.59 -17.48
CA ASN A 10 -18.41 -7.08 -16.11
C ASN A 10 -17.12 -7.30 -15.32
N ILE A 11 -15.97 -6.92 -15.84
CA ILE A 11 -14.70 -7.03 -15.11
C ILE A 11 -14.71 -6.02 -13.96
N ILE A 12 -14.53 -6.52 -12.72
CA ILE A 12 -14.38 -5.72 -11.51
C ILE A 12 -12.93 -5.32 -11.33
N THR A 13 -12.02 -6.30 -11.47
CA THR A 13 -10.57 -6.10 -11.33
C THR A 13 -9.82 -7.21 -12.08
N GLU A 14 -8.56 -6.96 -12.33
CA GLU A 14 -7.67 -7.91 -12.97
C GLU A 14 -6.37 -8.03 -12.19
N GLY A 15 -6.00 -9.27 -11.88
CA GLY A 15 -4.74 -9.62 -11.21
C GLY A 15 -3.80 -10.37 -12.17
N GLY A 16 -2.66 -10.83 -11.65
CA GLY A 16 -1.67 -11.56 -12.45
C GLY A 16 -2.15 -12.92 -12.93
N GLU A 17 -2.78 -13.66 -12.05
CA GLU A 17 -3.24 -15.02 -12.36
C GLU A 17 -4.65 -15.08 -12.96
N GLY A 18 -5.45 -13.98 -12.87
CA GLY A 18 -6.81 -14.02 -13.33
C GLY A 18 -7.56 -12.70 -13.33
N LYS A 19 -8.79 -12.73 -13.82
CA LYS A 19 -9.74 -11.62 -13.85
C LYS A 19 -10.92 -11.92 -12.94
N ILE A 20 -11.39 -10.93 -12.22
CA ILE A 20 -12.59 -11.02 -11.38
C ILE A 20 -13.75 -10.35 -12.11
N TYR A 21 -14.81 -11.11 -12.32
CA TYR A 21 -16.03 -10.65 -12.99
C TYR A 21 -17.18 -10.50 -12.01
N ASP A 22 -18.01 -9.51 -12.23
CA ASP A 22 -19.32 -9.38 -11.59
C ASP A 22 -20.22 -10.50 -12.09
N TYR A 23 -20.83 -11.25 -11.16
CA TYR A 23 -21.71 -12.37 -11.53
C TYR A 23 -23.11 -12.21 -10.98
N SER A 24 -23.25 -11.91 -9.70
CA SER A 24 -24.51 -11.61 -9.04
C SER A 24 -24.31 -10.66 -7.86
N LYS A 25 -25.40 -10.30 -7.18
CA LYS A 25 -25.34 -9.46 -5.97
C LYS A 25 -24.35 -10.00 -4.94
N ASP A 26 -24.32 -11.32 -4.75
CA ASP A 26 -23.60 -11.97 -3.64
C ASP A 26 -22.44 -12.87 -4.12
N GLN A 27 -22.16 -12.91 -5.41
CA GLN A 27 -21.13 -13.76 -6.00
C GLN A 27 -20.35 -13.06 -7.09
N ILE A 28 -19.08 -13.45 -7.21
CA ILE A 28 -18.15 -13.04 -8.25
C ILE A 28 -17.50 -14.28 -8.88
N ILE A 29 -16.91 -14.11 -10.06
CA ILE A 29 -16.20 -15.19 -10.75
C ILE A 29 -14.74 -14.79 -10.90
N LYS A 30 -13.81 -15.67 -10.50
CA LYS A 30 -12.39 -15.60 -10.86
C LYS A 30 -12.15 -16.44 -12.11
N ILE A 31 -11.64 -15.84 -13.17
CA ILE A 31 -11.23 -16.50 -14.42
C ILE A 31 -9.71 -16.45 -14.51
N PHE A 32 -9.10 -17.61 -14.64
CA PHE A 32 -7.64 -17.73 -14.74
C PHE A 32 -7.13 -17.29 -16.11
N LYS A 33 -5.93 -16.73 -16.13
CA LYS A 33 -5.15 -16.47 -17.35
C LYS A 33 -4.36 -17.72 -17.69
N ALA A 34 -4.79 -18.46 -18.71
CA ALA A 34 -4.21 -19.76 -19.05
C ALA A 34 -2.73 -19.73 -19.46
N ASP A 35 -2.21 -18.57 -19.83
CA ASP A 35 -0.79 -18.32 -20.13
C ASP A 35 0.06 -18.01 -18.90
N LYS A 36 -0.58 -17.79 -17.73
CA LYS A 36 0.10 -17.41 -16.47
C LYS A 36 0.09 -18.50 -15.40
N VAL A 37 -0.80 -19.50 -15.51
CA VAL A 37 -0.97 -20.53 -14.51
C VAL A 37 -1.04 -21.92 -15.15
N ASP A 38 -0.67 -22.95 -14.39
CA ASP A 38 -0.98 -24.34 -14.79
C ASP A 38 -2.47 -24.62 -14.55
N MET A 39 -3.24 -24.59 -15.62
CA MET A 39 -4.70 -24.80 -15.59
C MET A 39 -5.10 -26.15 -14.99
N LYS A 40 -4.29 -27.21 -15.17
CA LYS A 40 -4.59 -28.55 -14.61
C LYS A 40 -4.40 -28.56 -13.08
N VAL A 41 -3.39 -27.87 -12.59
CA VAL A 41 -3.17 -27.71 -11.15
C VAL A 41 -4.30 -26.87 -10.55
N LYS A 42 -4.66 -25.75 -11.18
CA LYS A 42 -5.76 -24.88 -10.70
C LYS A 42 -7.11 -25.61 -10.72
N GLU A 43 -7.42 -26.39 -11.76
CA GLU A 43 -8.64 -27.19 -11.83
C GLU A 43 -8.74 -28.17 -10.67
N ARG A 44 -7.68 -28.95 -10.43
CA ARG A 44 -7.62 -29.90 -9.33
C ARG A 44 -7.74 -29.24 -7.95
N LYS A 45 -7.05 -28.10 -7.72
CA LYS A 45 -7.17 -27.33 -6.48
C LYS A 45 -8.60 -26.82 -6.26
N VAL A 46 -9.22 -26.22 -7.29
CA VAL A 46 -10.60 -25.74 -7.23
C VAL A 46 -11.57 -26.89 -6.95
N GLU A 47 -11.41 -28.04 -7.60
CA GLU A 47 -12.25 -29.22 -7.33
C GLU A 47 -12.09 -29.73 -5.89
N ASN A 48 -10.86 -29.78 -5.36
CA ASN A 48 -10.59 -30.19 -3.98
C ASN A 48 -11.23 -29.23 -2.98
N LEU A 49 -11.02 -27.91 -3.16
CA LEU A 49 -11.57 -26.87 -2.29
C LEU A 49 -13.11 -26.85 -2.31
N THR A 50 -13.74 -27.06 -3.49
CA THR A 50 -15.21 -27.10 -3.62
C THR A 50 -15.84 -28.28 -2.84
N LYS A 51 -15.09 -29.38 -2.66
CA LYS A 51 -15.53 -30.58 -1.91
C LYS A 51 -15.35 -30.45 -0.39
N MET A 52 -14.61 -29.44 0.08
CA MET A 52 -14.34 -29.22 1.50
C MET A 52 -15.50 -28.47 2.16
N SER A 53 -16.35 -29.18 2.89
CA SER A 53 -17.52 -28.61 3.58
C SER A 53 -17.23 -28.02 4.97
N ASN A 54 -16.03 -28.28 5.51
CA ASN A 54 -15.63 -27.93 6.88
C ASN A 54 -14.59 -26.80 6.95
N LEU A 55 -14.37 -26.07 5.85
CA LEU A 55 -13.51 -24.88 5.87
C LEU A 55 -14.09 -23.81 6.81
N PRO A 56 -13.25 -23.05 7.53
CA PRO A 56 -13.70 -21.90 8.30
C PRO A 56 -14.53 -20.93 7.44
N PRO A 57 -15.61 -20.35 7.95
CA PRO A 57 -16.49 -19.46 7.17
C PRO A 57 -15.81 -18.16 6.71
N GLU A 58 -14.67 -17.82 7.29
CA GLU A 58 -13.80 -16.73 6.91
C GLU A 58 -13.02 -17.01 5.61
N VAL A 59 -12.91 -18.27 5.21
CA VAL A 59 -12.21 -18.68 3.96
C VAL A 59 -13.15 -18.50 2.77
N ILE A 60 -12.78 -17.64 1.84
CA ILE A 60 -13.57 -17.39 0.63
C ILE A 60 -13.21 -18.42 -0.45
N ALA A 61 -13.64 -19.64 -0.19
CA ALA A 61 -13.38 -20.78 -1.05
C ALA A 61 -14.21 -20.77 -2.34
N PRO A 62 -13.78 -21.54 -3.38
CA PRO A 62 -14.59 -21.82 -4.55
C PRO A 62 -15.93 -22.48 -4.19
N ILE A 63 -17.03 -21.94 -4.72
CA ILE A 63 -18.38 -22.51 -4.60
C ILE A 63 -18.61 -23.51 -5.72
N GLU A 64 -18.25 -23.16 -6.95
CA GLU A 64 -18.45 -23.98 -8.13
C GLU A 64 -17.39 -23.65 -9.19
N ALA A 65 -16.81 -24.67 -9.80
CA ALA A 65 -15.92 -24.53 -10.95
C ALA A 65 -16.69 -24.07 -12.21
N VAL A 66 -16.07 -23.21 -13.02
CA VAL A 66 -16.67 -22.72 -14.26
C VAL A 66 -15.85 -23.09 -15.48
N SER A 67 -16.56 -23.27 -16.61
CA SER A 67 -15.97 -23.45 -17.93
C SER A 67 -16.33 -22.30 -18.88
N VAL A 68 -15.46 -22.10 -19.86
CA VAL A 68 -15.71 -21.23 -21.01
C VAL A 68 -15.52 -22.06 -22.26
N LYS A 69 -16.54 -22.17 -23.06
CA LYS A 69 -16.54 -23.04 -24.27
C LYS A 69 -16.16 -24.49 -23.94
N GLY A 70 -16.68 -25.00 -22.82
CA GLY A 70 -16.48 -26.40 -22.38
C GLY A 70 -15.10 -26.71 -21.76
N LYS A 71 -14.20 -25.73 -21.60
CA LYS A 71 -12.90 -25.90 -20.95
C LYS A 71 -12.91 -25.21 -19.60
N PHE A 72 -12.30 -25.85 -18.58
CA PHE A 72 -12.12 -25.23 -17.27
C PHE A 72 -11.48 -23.84 -17.41
N ALA A 73 -12.04 -22.86 -16.72
CA ALA A 73 -11.59 -21.48 -16.82
C ALA A 73 -11.43 -20.78 -15.46
N GLY A 74 -12.10 -21.27 -14.40
CA GLY A 74 -12.05 -20.61 -13.11
C GLY A 74 -13.12 -21.10 -12.15
N TYR A 75 -13.60 -20.22 -11.26
CA TYR A 75 -14.59 -20.59 -10.25
C TYR A 75 -15.47 -19.41 -9.80
N ILE A 76 -16.64 -19.73 -9.29
CA ILE A 76 -17.53 -18.83 -8.58
C ILE A 76 -17.16 -18.80 -7.11
N MET A 77 -17.15 -17.63 -6.49
CA MET A 77 -16.93 -17.45 -5.05
C MET A 77 -17.84 -16.37 -4.48
N LYS A 78 -17.95 -16.32 -3.15
CA LYS A 78 -18.70 -15.28 -2.43
C LYS A 78 -18.11 -13.90 -2.69
N ARG A 79 -18.98 -12.90 -2.91
CA ARG A 79 -18.59 -11.50 -2.95
C ARG A 79 -18.44 -10.97 -1.53
N ILE A 80 -17.32 -10.37 -1.22
CA ILE A 80 -17.13 -9.61 0.01
C ILE A 80 -17.23 -8.12 -0.33
N SER A 81 -18.21 -7.46 0.27
CA SER A 81 -18.47 -6.03 0.05
C SER A 81 -18.10 -5.24 1.31
N ASN A 82 -17.65 -4.00 1.13
CA ASN A 82 -17.29 -3.08 2.22
C ASN A 82 -16.19 -3.61 3.17
N ALA A 83 -15.28 -4.42 2.66
CA ALA A 83 -14.09 -4.88 3.36
C ALA A 83 -12.84 -4.24 2.72
N GLU A 84 -11.79 -4.13 3.53
CA GLU A 84 -10.50 -3.53 3.16
C GLU A 84 -9.38 -4.53 3.45
N GLU A 85 -8.26 -4.44 2.76
CA GLU A 85 -7.08 -5.28 3.00
C GLU A 85 -6.46 -4.96 4.37
N VAL A 86 -6.00 -5.98 5.10
CA VAL A 86 -5.41 -5.77 6.44
C VAL A 86 -4.14 -4.91 6.40
N ARG A 87 -3.50 -4.73 5.26
CA ARG A 87 -2.39 -3.75 5.10
C ARG A 87 -2.78 -2.33 5.52
N MET A 88 -4.08 -1.98 5.46
CA MET A 88 -4.56 -0.67 5.91
C MET A 88 -4.34 -0.49 7.42
N LEU A 89 -4.32 -1.58 8.19
CA LEU A 89 -4.06 -1.54 9.64
C LEU A 89 -2.59 -1.29 9.99
N SER A 90 -1.69 -1.40 9.03
CA SER A 90 -0.27 -1.01 9.17
C SER A 90 -0.03 0.44 8.74
N ASN A 91 -1.02 1.13 8.17
CA ASN A 91 -0.90 2.49 7.66
C ASN A 91 -1.36 3.52 8.70
N ASN A 92 -0.46 4.37 9.18
CA ASN A 92 -0.74 5.39 10.20
C ASN A 92 -1.86 6.36 9.79
N LYS A 93 -1.91 6.77 8.51
CA LYS A 93 -2.96 7.69 8.02
C LYS A 93 -4.34 7.05 8.12
N TYR A 94 -4.44 5.78 7.72
CA TYR A 94 -5.69 5.03 7.84
C TYR A 94 -6.13 4.87 9.31
N ILE A 95 -5.21 4.44 10.17
CA ILE A 95 -5.44 4.24 11.61
C ILE A 95 -5.99 5.52 12.26
N LYS A 96 -5.31 6.65 12.05
CA LYS A 96 -5.72 7.95 12.60
C LYS A 96 -7.04 8.44 12.01
N ALA A 97 -7.21 8.37 10.68
CA ALA A 97 -8.43 8.83 10.00
C ALA A 97 -9.68 8.04 10.42
N ASN A 98 -9.54 6.75 10.73
CA ASN A 98 -10.64 5.86 11.10
C ASN A 98 -10.75 5.62 12.62
N GLY A 99 -9.90 6.25 13.44
CA GLY A 99 -9.90 6.10 14.90
C GLY A 99 -9.66 4.65 15.35
N VAL A 100 -8.85 3.89 14.61
CA VAL A 100 -8.55 2.49 14.93
C VAL A 100 -7.59 2.47 16.11
N LYS A 101 -7.91 1.69 17.15
CA LYS A 101 -7.10 1.54 18.37
C LYS A 101 -6.54 0.12 18.48
N LEU A 102 -5.64 -0.07 19.42
CA LEU A 102 -4.95 -1.34 19.62
C LEU A 102 -5.89 -2.51 19.92
N ASP A 103 -6.97 -2.29 20.67
CA ASP A 103 -7.97 -3.31 20.97
C ASP A 103 -8.60 -3.91 19.71
N ARG A 104 -8.97 -3.05 18.75
CA ARG A 104 -9.51 -3.47 17.46
C ARG A 104 -8.49 -4.24 16.62
N ILE A 105 -7.24 -3.79 16.62
CA ILE A 105 -6.15 -4.49 15.90
C ILE A 105 -5.95 -5.88 16.50
N LEU A 106 -5.86 -5.99 17.83
CA LEU A 106 -5.67 -7.28 18.50
C LEU A 106 -6.87 -8.23 18.29
N GLU A 107 -8.09 -7.70 18.18
CA GLU A 107 -9.26 -8.51 17.84
C GLU A 107 -9.12 -9.14 16.45
N ILE A 108 -8.75 -8.34 15.44
CA ILE A 108 -8.55 -8.80 14.06
C ILE A 108 -7.40 -9.81 13.99
N VAL A 109 -6.27 -9.51 14.61
CA VAL A 109 -5.10 -10.40 14.66
C VAL A 109 -5.44 -11.74 15.34
N THR A 110 -6.23 -11.71 16.41
CA THR A 110 -6.70 -12.93 17.09
C THR A 110 -7.59 -13.77 16.17
N LYS A 111 -8.50 -13.14 15.41
CA LYS A 111 -9.36 -13.86 14.44
C LYS A 111 -8.52 -14.49 13.33
N ILE A 112 -7.51 -13.80 12.81
CA ILE A 112 -6.59 -14.35 11.82
C ILE A 112 -5.87 -15.58 12.38
N ALA A 113 -5.34 -15.50 13.61
CA ALA A 113 -4.67 -16.62 14.27
C ALA A 113 -5.59 -17.84 14.47
N ASN A 114 -6.86 -17.60 14.82
CA ASN A 114 -7.85 -18.67 15.01
C ASN A 114 -8.14 -19.41 13.69
N VAL A 115 -8.27 -18.70 12.59
CA VAL A 115 -8.48 -19.31 11.28
C VAL A 115 -7.24 -20.09 10.84
N LEU A 116 -6.05 -19.52 11.06
CA LEU A 116 -4.79 -20.17 10.73
C LEU A 116 -4.62 -21.51 11.47
N GLU A 117 -4.86 -21.52 12.78
CA GLU A 117 -4.81 -22.74 13.59
C GLU A 117 -5.84 -23.80 13.11
N GLN A 118 -7.05 -23.39 12.72
CA GLN A 118 -8.04 -24.31 12.17
C GLN A 118 -7.59 -24.91 10.84
N LEU A 119 -7.00 -24.12 9.94
CA LEU A 119 -6.47 -24.57 8.67
C LEU A 119 -5.30 -25.56 8.87
N HIS A 120 -4.38 -25.25 9.78
CA HIS A 120 -3.26 -26.14 10.11
C HIS A 120 -3.72 -27.48 10.66
N ASN A 121 -4.75 -27.49 11.52
CA ASN A 121 -5.37 -28.72 12.03
C ASN A 121 -6.02 -29.57 10.91
N MET A 122 -6.31 -28.97 9.76
CA MET A 122 -6.82 -29.66 8.57
C MET A 122 -5.70 -30.05 7.59
N GLY A 123 -4.43 -29.74 7.91
CA GLY A 123 -3.29 -29.96 7.03
C GLY A 123 -3.26 -29.02 5.80
N ILE A 124 -3.89 -27.85 5.91
CA ILE A 124 -3.91 -26.81 4.88
C ILE A 124 -2.93 -25.72 5.28
N TYR A 125 -2.03 -25.35 4.36
CA TYR A 125 -1.05 -24.29 4.56
C TYR A 125 -1.23 -23.20 3.51
N ILE A 126 -1.25 -21.93 3.96
CA ILE A 126 -1.53 -20.79 3.09
C ILE A 126 -0.34 -20.53 2.16
N GLY A 127 0.88 -20.53 2.69
CA GLY A 127 2.12 -20.30 1.95
C GLY A 127 2.35 -18.85 1.58
N ASP A 128 1.41 -18.19 0.87
CA ASP A 128 1.45 -16.75 0.58
C ASP A 128 0.59 -15.95 1.56
N LEU A 129 0.81 -16.15 2.85
CA LEU A 129 0.16 -15.38 3.91
C LEU A 129 0.75 -13.96 3.97
N ASN A 130 0.00 -12.98 3.47
CA ASN A 130 0.43 -11.60 3.40
C ASN A 130 -0.73 -10.61 3.66
N ASP A 131 -0.40 -9.33 3.72
CA ASP A 131 -1.32 -8.25 4.09
C ASP A 131 -2.33 -7.84 3.00
N GLN A 132 -2.28 -8.43 1.80
CA GLN A 132 -3.22 -8.21 0.70
C GLN A 132 -4.22 -9.37 0.55
N ASN A 133 -3.87 -10.57 1.03
CA ASN A 133 -4.69 -11.77 0.89
C ASN A 133 -5.68 -11.99 2.04
N ILE A 134 -5.75 -11.03 2.98
CA ILE A 134 -6.74 -11.01 4.06
C ILE A 134 -7.46 -9.67 4.03
N LEU A 135 -8.80 -9.73 4.06
CA LEU A 135 -9.65 -8.56 4.18
C LEU A 135 -10.27 -8.49 5.57
N PHE A 136 -10.64 -7.28 5.99
CA PHE A 136 -11.43 -7.06 7.20
C PHE A 136 -12.57 -6.06 6.94
N ASP A 137 -13.67 -6.19 7.68
CA ASP A 137 -14.82 -5.29 7.58
C ASP A 137 -14.94 -4.38 8.82
N LYS A 138 -15.98 -3.52 8.82
CA LYS A 138 -16.28 -2.61 9.93
C LYS A 138 -16.64 -3.32 11.24
N SER A 139 -17.09 -4.58 11.17
CA SER A 139 -17.43 -5.43 12.31
C SER A 139 -16.26 -6.29 12.76
N ASN A 140 -15.06 -6.04 12.24
CA ASN A 140 -13.82 -6.80 12.49
C ASN A 140 -13.91 -8.27 12.06
N ASN A 141 -14.82 -8.63 11.15
CA ASN A 141 -14.77 -9.94 10.52
C ASN A 141 -13.59 -9.97 9.55
N VAL A 142 -12.95 -11.12 9.43
CA VAL A 142 -11.82 -11.34 8.54
C VAL A 142 -12.21 -12.28 7.40
N TYR A 143 -11.60 -12.12 6.25
CA TYR A 143 -11.89 -12.91 5.06
C TYR A 143 -10.58 -13.24 4.36
N PHE A 144 -10.29 -14.54 4.23
CA PHE A 144 -9.12 -15.03 3.52
C PHE A 144 -9.50 -15.24 2.06
N ILE A 145 -8.78 -14.56 1.17
CA ILE A 145 -8.99 -14.60 -0.28
C ILE A 145 -7.82 -15.26 -0.98
N ASP A 146 -7.95 -15.50 -2.28
CA ASP A 146 -6.92 -16.10 -3.13
C ASP A 146 -6.51 -17.54 -2.72
N VAL A 147 -7.48 -18.30 -2.24
CA VAL A 147 -7.29 -19.64 -1.66
C VAL A 147 -6.82 -20.69 -2.67
N ASP A 148 -6.96 -20.45 -3.96
CA ASP A 148 -6.47 -21.33 -5.04
C ASP A 148 -4.93 -21.30 -5.19
N SER A 149 -4.24 -20.41 -4.46
CA SER A 149 -2.78 -20.41 -4.34
C SER A 149 -2.27 -21.35 -3.24
N TRP A 150 -3.09 -21.72 -2.25
CA TRP A 150 -2.71 -22.44 -1.04
C TRP A 150 -2.19 -23.86 -1.28
N SER A 151 -1.46 -24.40 -0.31
CA SER A 151 -1.07 -25.81 -0.29
C SER A 151 -2.22 -26.65 0.23
N VAL A 152 -2.84 -27.45 -0.65
CA VAL A 152 -4.00 -28.31 -0.35
C VAL A 152 -3.74 -29.71 -0.91
N GLY A 153 -3.70 -30.70 -0.05
CA GLY A 153 -3.40 -32.08 -0.45
C GLY A 153 -1.98 -32.19 -1.03
N GLN A 154 -1.88 -32.66 -2.30
CA GLN A 154 -0.58 -32.77 -2.98
C GLN A 154 -0.17 -31.52 -3.75
N ASP A 155 -1.07 -30.55 -3.90
CA ASP A 155 -0.80 -29.33 -4.65
C ASP A 155 -0.19 -28.27 -3.75
N ARG A 156 1.05 -27.88 -4.03
CA ARG A 156 1.81 -26.92 -3.22
C ARG A 156 1.53 -25.47 -3.62
N CYS A 157 1.69 -24.56 -2.67
CA CYS A 157 1.90 -23.15 -2.95
C CYS A 157 3.25 -22.99 -3.67
N SER A 158 3.34 -22.12 -4.67
CA SER A 158 4.57 -21.96 -5.46
C SER A 158 5.18 -20.55 -5.36
N VAL A 159 4.44 -19.60 -4.82
CA VAL A 159 4.84 -18.18 -4.73
C VAL A 159 4.49 -17.65 -3.36
N ALA A 160 5.38 -16.85 -2.78
CA ALA A 160 5.13 -16.08 -1.57
C ALA A 160 5.81 -14.72 -1.69
N MET A 161 5.20 -13.69 -1.09
CA MET A 161 5.75 -12.34 -1.07
C MET A 161 7.01 -12.27 -0.20
N ASP A 162 8.15 -11.86 -0.76
CA ASP A 162 9.48 -11.92 -0.12
C ASP A 162 9.52 -11.33 1.29
N LYS A 163 8.87 -10.18 1.51
CA LYS A 163 8.86 -9.53 2.83
C LYS A 163 8.04 -10.25 3.92
N PHE A 164 7.28 -11.29 3.57
CA PHE A 164 6.56 -12.14 4.52
C PHE A 164 7.09 -13.58 4.53
N LYS A 165 7.85 -13.97 3.51
CA LYS A 165 8.34 -15.32 3.32
C LYS A 165 9.36 -15.73 4.38
N ASP A 166 9.18 -16.91 4.97
CA ASP A 166 10.16 -17.44 5.91
C ASP A 166 11.51 -17.70 5.22
N PRO A 167 12.61 -17.07 5.66
CA PRO A 167 13.94 -17.29 5.08
C PRO A 167 14.44 -18.74 5.26
N LYS A 168 13.82 -19.52 6.14
CA LYS A 168 14.14 -20.95 6.32
C LYS A 168 13.35 -21.88 5.38
N LEU A 169 12.44 -21.35 4.57
CA LEU A 169 11.69 -22.13 3.60
C LEU A 169 12.62 -22.77 2.59
N GLN A 170 12.52 -24.08 2.43
CA GLN A 170 13.27 -24.85 1.44
C GLN A 170 12.38 -25.16 0.24
N GLY A 171 12.68 -24.55 -0.91
CA GLY A 171 11.90 -24.73 -2.13
C GLY A 171 10.43 -24.32 -1.95
N ASP A 172 9.50 -25.25 -2.15
CA ASP A 172 8.06 -25.08 -2.01
C ASP A 172 7.46 -25.85 -0.80
N GLN A 173 8.29 -26.19 0.19
CA GLN A 173 7.88 -26.97 1.37
C GLN A 173 7.19 -26.11 2.43
N PHE A 174 6.14 -25.40 2.03
CA PHE A 174 5.31 -24.63 2.97
C PHE A 174 4.68 -25.54 4.01
N ASN A 175 4.65 -25.07 5.24
CA ASN A 175 4.13 -25.80 6.40
C ASN A 175 3.61 -24.83 7.46
N GLU A 176 3.09 -25.35 8.57
CA GLU A 176 2.61 -24.58 9.72
C GLU A 176 3.63 -23.54 10.19
N GLY A 177 4.90 -23.91 10.33
CA GLY A 177 5.93 -23.00 10.82
C GLY A 177 6.19 -21.84 9.87
N THR A 178 6.14 -22.05 8.55
CA THR A 178 6.33 -20.98 7.57
C THR A 178 5.16 -19.98 7.58
N ASP A 179 3.93 -20.48 7.76
CA ASP A 179 2.75 -19.62 7.89
C ASP A 179 2.77 -18.85 9.22
N ASN A 180 3.19 -19.48 10.32
CA ASN A 180 3.34 -18.85 11.63
C ASN A 180 4.39 -17.71 11.60
N TYR A 181 5.47 -17.88 10.83
CA TYR A 181 6.45 -16.82 10.61
C TYR A 181 5.83 -15.62 9.87
N SER A 182 5.15 -15.88 8.75
CA SER A 182 4.46 -14.84 7.96
C SER A 182 3.39 -14.13 8.78
N PHE A 183 2.61 -14.88 9.57
CA PHE A 183 1.63 -14.34 10.51
C PHE A 183 2.27 -13.42 11.56
N THR A 184 3.42 -13.82 12.12
CA THR A 184 4.08 -13.02 13.16
C THR A 184 4.57 -11.69 12.59
N ILE A 185 5.11 -11.67 11.34
CA ILE A 185 5.43 -10.41 10.64
C ILE A 185 4.18 -9.56 10.45
N LEU A 186 3.10 -10.15 9.94
CA LEU A 186 1.83 -9.47 9.70
C LEU A 186 1.27 -8.84 10.98
N ALA A 187 1.20 -9.62 12.06
CA ALA A 187 0.70 -9.19 13.37
C ALA A 187 1.55 -8.04 13.94
N TRP A 188 2.88 -8.17 13.90
CA TRP A 188 3.79 -7.12 14.34
C TRP A 188 3.57 -5.82 13.56
N ASN A 189 3.53 -5.91 12.23
CA ASN A 189 3.35 -4.75 11.36
C ASN A 189 2.02 -4.02 11.63
N MET A 190 0.92 -4.76 11.80
CA MET A 190 -0.37 -4.17 12.17
C MET A 190 -0.35 -3.52 13.55
N ILE A 191 0.32 -4.10 14.54
CA ILE A 191 0.36 -3.60 15.92
C ILE A 191 1.27 -2.37 16.02
N THR A 192 2.44 -2.38 15.40
CA THR A 192 3.49 -1.36 15.57
C THR A 192 3.61 -0.36 14.43
N ARG A 193 3.02 -0.63 13.27
CA ARG A 193 3.09 0.14 12.00
C ARG A 193 4.51 0.23 11.42
N ILE A 194 5.36 -0.69 11.77
CA ILE A 194 6.68 -0.85 11.15
C ILE A 194 6.96 -2.32 10.92
N HIS A 195 7.47 -2.65 9.74
CA HIS A 195 7.89 -4.02 9.47
C HIS A 195 9.02 -4.43 10.43
N PRO A 196 9.04 -5.66 10.99
CA PRO A 196 10.02 -6.03 12.03
C PRO A 196 11.47 -5.96 11.56
N PHE A 197 11.70 -5.95 10.26
CA PHE A 197 13.02 -5.82 9.66
C PHE A 197 13.24 -4.51 8.90
N ALA A 198 12.35 -3.50 9.10
CA ALA A 198 12.52 -2.15 8.58
C ALA A 198 13.42 -1.29 9.48
N GLY A 199 13.45 0.01 9.22
CA GLY A 199 14.43 0.94 9.83
C GLY A 199 15.78 0.87 9.12
N THR A 200 16.72 1.73 9.51
CA THR A 200 18.04 1.83 8.89
C THR A 200 19.14 1.26 9.77
N ILE A 201 20.12 0.60 9.15
CA ILE A 201 21.31 0.04 9.82
C ILE A 201 22.56 0.32 9.01
N THR A 202 23.70 0.43 9.68
CA THR A 202 25.00 0.59 9.02
C THR A 202 25.91 -0.59 9.35
N PRO A 203 26.52 -1.29 8.36
CA PRO A 203 26.30 -1.10 6.90
C PRO A 203 24.86 -1.40 6.48
N ASP A 204 24.45 -0.84 5.33
CA ASP A 204 23.09 -1.00 4.82
C ASP A 204 22.77 -2.46 4.51
N MET A 205 21.56 -2.90 4.86
CA MET A 205 21.05 -4.24 4.60
C MET A 205 19.58 -4.14 4.17
N SER A 206 19.22 -4.87 3.12
CA SER A 206 17.81 -4.99 2.71
C SER A 206 16.97 -5.70 3.77
N ILE A 207 15.66 -5.54 3.70
CA ILE A 207 14.71 -6.27 4.57
C ILE A 207 14.97 -7.78 4.48
N THR A 208 15.12 -8.33 3.29
CA THR A 208 15.36 -9.76 3.06
C THR A 208 16.66 -10.24 3.72
N GLU A 209 17.78 -9.49 3.55
CA GLU A 209 19.05 -9.84 4.21
C GLU A 209 18.95 -9.79 5.73
N ARG A 210 18.15 -8.85 6.27
CA ARG A 210 17.92 -8.75 7.71
C ARG A 210 17.03 -9.89 8.21
N MET A 211 16.03 -10.32 7.43
CA MET A 211 15.22 -11.52 7.72
C MET A 211 16.09 -12.77 7.80
N GLU A 212 16.97 -12.97 6.83
CA GLU A 212 17.92 -14.11 6.80
C GLU A 212 18.84 -14.13 8.02
N ARG A 213 19.25 -12.96 8.51
CA ARG A 213 20.17 -12.80 9.66
C ARG A 213 19.45 -12.63 11.00
N GLY A 214 18.11 -12.57 11.02
CA GLY A 214 17.32 -12.35 12.24
C GLY A 214 17.57 -10.98 12.90
N ILE A 215 17.92 -9.94 12.11
CA ILE A 215 18.21 -8.59 12.61
C ILE A 215 16.92 -7.75 12.60
N SER A 216 16.16 -7.83 13.67
CA SER A 216 14.88 -7.11 13.82
C SER A 216 15.05 -5.71 14.43
N VAL A 217 13.95 -4.93 14.44
CA VAL A 217 13.88 -3.61 15.12
C VAL A 217 13.74 -3.75 16.63
N ILE A 218 13.45 -4.94 17.19
CA ILE A 218 13.05 -5.10 18.59
C ILE A 218 14.23 -4.81 19.53
N ASN A 219 15.25 -5.61 19.54
CA ASN A 219 16.34 -5.51 20.52
C ASN A 219 17.68 -5.21 19.86
N ASN A 220 17.66 -4.51 18.73
CA ASN A 220 18.88 -4.19 18.00
C ASN A 220 19.19 -2.69 18.03
N PRO A 221 20.09 -2.23 18.92
CA PRO A 221 20.40 -0.80 19.08
C PRO A 221 21.08 -0.18 17.85
N LYS A 222 21.53 -1.00 16.88
CA LYS A 222 22.09 -0.51 15.63
C LYS A 222 21.03 -0.12 14.61
N VAL A 223 19.79 -0.59 14.80
CA VAL A 223 18.68 -0.23 13.92
C VAL A 223 18.06 1.07 14.38
N LYS A 224 18.15 2.08 13.52
CA LYS A 224 17.46 3.36 13.74
C LYS A 224 16.05 3.27 13.19
N ILE A 225 15.06 3.63 13.99
CA ILE A 225 13.65 3.73 13.59
C ILE A 225 13.24 5.20 13.55
N PRO A 226 12.26 5.59 12.68
CA PRO A 226 11.77 6.95 12.65
C PRO A 226 11.15 7.35 13.99
N ARG A 227 11.36 8.59 14.40
CA ARG A 227 10.78 9.11 15.65
C ARG A 227 9.25 9.17 15.66
N THR A 228 8.61 9.10 14.47
CA THR A 228 7.16 9.06 14.31
C THR A 228 6.56 7.70 14.66
N ILE A 229 7.38 6.66 14.73
CA ILE A 229 6.98 5.34 15.20
C ILE A 229 7.04 5.33 16.73
N LYS A 230 5.88 5.15 17.38
CA LYS A 230 5.81 4.99 18.81
C LYS A 230 6.52 3.71 19.24
N SER A 231 7.21 3.75 20.37
CA SER A 231 7.82 2.54 20.94
C SER A 231 6.73 1.52 21.30
N TRP A 232 7.07 0.26 21.20
CA TRP A 232 6.19 -0.87 21.58
C TRP A 232 6.19 -1.20 23.08
N ALA A 233 6.67 -0.27 23.92
CA ALA A 233 6.69 -0.40 25.37
C ALA A 233 5.27 -0.55 25.99
N ASN A 234 4.22 -0.24 25.26
CA ASN A 234 2.82 -0.44 25.64
C ASN A 234 2.34 -1.90 25.50
N LEU A 235 3.13 -2.78 24.90
CA LEU A 235 2.80 -4.19 24.70
C LEU A 235 3.24 -5.04 25.89
N ALA A 236 2.66 -6.25 26.00
CA ALA A 236 3.09 -7.24 26.96
C ALA A 236 4.53 -7.70 26.65
N PRO A 237 5.46 -7.70 27.64
CA PRO A 237 6.82 -8.18 27.41
C PRO A 237 6.87 -9.59 26.81
N SER A 238 6.02 -10.51 27.29
CA SER A 238 5.94 -11.88 26.75
C SER A 238 5.54 -11.94 25.28
N LEU A 239 4.73 -11.00 24.80
CA LEU A 239 4.38 -10.91 23.37
C LEU A 239 5.59 -10.44 22.55
N ILE A 240 6.30 -9.41 23.03
CA ILE A 240 7.49 -8.89 22.37
C ILE A 240 8.56 -9.98 22.29
N ASP A 241 8.84 -10.66 23.40
CA ASP A 241 9.88 -11.71 23.48
C ASP A 241 9.54 -12.89 22.54
N SER A 242 8.27 -13.34 22.52
CA SER A 242 7.88 -14.44 21.64
C SER A 242 7.98 -14.08 20.16
N MET A 243 7.59 -12.86 19.78
CA MET A 243 7.74 -12.38 18.40
C MET A 243 9.24 -12.24 18.03
N ASP A 244 10.08 -11.74 18.94
CA ASP A 244 11.52 -11.61 18.72
C ASP A 244 12.20 -12.97 18.50
N GLU A 245 11.79 -14.01 19.26
CA GLU A 245 12.30 -15.38 19.05
C GLU A 245 11.92 -15.93 17.67
N VAL A 246 10.72 -15.62 17.16
CA VAL A 246 10.34 -15.97 15.77
C VAL A 246 11.21 -15.20 14.77
N PHE A 247 11.44 -13.91 14.97
CA PHE A 247 12.24 -13.09 14.06
C PHE A 247 13.73 -13.48 14.06
N LYS A 248 14.28 -13.89 15.19
CA LYS A 248 15.63 -14.46 15.27
C LYS A 248 15.75 -15.85 14.62
N GLY A 249 14.63 -16.46 14.34
CA GLY A 249 14.60 -17.82 13.79
C GLY A 249 14.70 -18.93 14.82
N ASN A 250 14.57 -18.63 16.12
CA ASN A 250 14.65 -19.61 17.19
C ASN A 250 13.34 -20.38 17.38
N SER A 251 12.19 -19.78 17.04
CA SER A 251 10.87 -20.40 17.10
C SER A 251 10.12 -20.25 15.77
N ARG A 252 9.13 -21.11 15.58
CA ARG A 252 8.08 -21.04 14.55
C ARG A 252 6.70 -21.30 15.16
N ASP A 253 6.59 -21.10 16.47
CA ASP A 253 5.31 -21.27 17.16
C ASP A 253 4.35 -20.12 16.84
N LEU A 254 3.08 -20.44 16.81
CA LEU A 254 2.03 -19.43 16.65
C LEU A 254 1.93 -18.58 17.94
N VAL A 255 2.17 -17.28 17.84
CA VAL A 255 2.15 -16.34 18.98
C VAL A 255 0.74 -15.98 19.49
N LYS A 256 -0.25 -16.82 19.20
CA LYS A 256 -1.68 -16.61 19.49
C LYS A 256 -1.94 -16.40 20.98
N SER A 257 -1.40 -17.28 21.85
CA SER A 257 -1.64 -17.22 23.30
C SER A 257 -1.11 -15.92 23.93
N GLN A 258 -0.01 -15.38 23.41
CA GLN A 258 0.56 -14.12 23.85
C GLN A 258 -0.29 -12.92 23.39
N ILE A 259 -0.86 -13.00 22.18
CA ILE A 259 -1.81 -12.00 21.66
C ILE A 259 -3.10 -12.01 22.50
N GLU A 260 -3.64 -13.18 22.83
CA GLU A 260 -4.82 -13.33 23.68
C GLU A 260 -4.57 -12.82 25.11
N ASN A 261 -3.38 -13.10 25.67
CA ASN A 261 -2.98 -12.55 26.97
C ASN A 261 -2.87 -11.01 26.90
N MET A 262 -2.30 -10.44 25.86
CA MET A 262 -2.27 -8.99 25.65
C MET A 262 -3.67 -8.42 25.59
N LYS A 263 -4.54 -8.99 24.76
CA LYS A 263 -5.95 -8.56 24.55
C LYS A 263 -6.76 -8.60 25.84
N SER A 264 -6.62 -9.68 26.62
CA SER A 264 -7.36 -9.88 27.87
C SER A 264 -6.91 -8.96 29.00
N ASN A 265 -5.76 -8.34 28.89
CA ASN A 265 -5.18 -7.44 29.89
C ASN A 265 -5.04 -6.00 29.39
N LEU A 266 -5.85 -5.58 28.41
CA LEU A 266 -5.80 -4.20 27.93
C LEU A 266 -6.33 -3.21 28.96
N LYS A 267 -5.66 -2.07 29.08
CA LYS A 267 -6.11 -0.90 29.84
C LYS A 267 -6.09 0.33 28.94
N TYR A 268 -7.16 1.10 28.99
CA TYR A 268 -7.29 2.33 28.18
C TYR A 268 -6.57 3.50 28.85
N CYS A 269 -5.83 4.27 28.06
CA CYS A 269 -5.23 5.53 28.46
C CYS A 269 -5.99 6.70 27.84
N PRO A 270 -6.65 7.55 28.63
CA PRO A 270 -7.40 8.68 28.09
C PRO A 270 -6.52 9.80 27.53
N VAL A 271 -5.26 9.87 27.96
CA VAL A 271 -4.31 10.90 27.50
C VAL A 271 -3.79 10.58 26.09
N ASP A 272 -3.42 9.31 25.85
CA ASP A 272 -2.97 8.86 24.53
C ASP A 272 -4.10 8.41 23.61
N ASP A 273 -5.34 8.37 24.12
CA ASP A 273 -6.54 7.86 23.42
C ASP A 273 -6.32 6.47 22.82
N ASN A 274 -5.61 5.60 23.54
CA ASN A 274 -5.27 4.26 23.08
C ASN A 274 -5.10 3.27 24.25
N PHE A 275 -4.85 2.01 23.94
CA PHE A 275 -4.69 0.94 24.91
C PHE A 275 -3.23 0.56 25.14
N TYR A 276 -2.95 0.05 26.32
CA TYR A 276 -1.67 -0.52 26.72
C TYR A 276 -1.88 -1.77 27.59
N TYR A 277 -0.84 -2.56 27.81
CA TYR A 277 -0.88 -3.74 28.65
C TYR A 277 -1.10 -3.36 30.11
N GLY A 278 -2.23 -3.75 30.68
CA GLY A 278 -2.70 -3.28 31.98
C GLY A 278 -1.92 -3.78 33.19
N LYS A 279 -0.97 -4.72 33.02
CA LYS A 279 -0.03 -5.11 34.08
C LYS A 279 1.19 -4.20 34.17
N LEU A 280 1.34 -3.24 33.28
CA LEU A 280 2.27 -2.14 33.44
C LEU A 280 1.75 -1.18 34.51
N THR A 281 2.65 -0.55 35.27
CA THR A 281 2.30 0.38 36.36
C THR A 281 1.52 1.59 35.87
N SER A 282 1.85 2.08 34.68
CA SER A 282 1.25 3.24 34.01
C SER A 282 1.37 3.13 32.51
N CYS A 283 0.71 4.03 31.78
CA CYS A 283 0.88 4.12 30.33
C CYS A 283 2.33 4.56 30.01
N PRO A 284 3.13 3.72 29.33
CA PRO A 284 4.54 4.01 29.10
C PRO A 284 4.77 5.22 28.18
N TRP A 285 3.76 5.57 27.37
CA TRP A 285 3.85 6.74 26.50
C TRP A 285 3.58 8.04 27.26
N CYS A 286 2.68 8.03 28.27
CA CYS A 286 2.45 9.19 29.12
C CYS A 286 3.66 9.50 30.00
N ASP A 287 4.30 8.46 30.58
CA ASP A 287 5.48 8.64 31.42
C ASP A 287 6.70 9.13 30.62
N SER A 288 6.82 8.70 29.37
CA SER A 288 7.84 9.20 28.45
C SER A 288 7.56 10.64 28.00
N ASN A 289 6.28 11.05 27.98
CA ASN A 289 5.83 12.40 27.63
C ASN A 289 5.84 13.37 28.83
N ALA A 290 5.98 12.91 30.07
CA ALA A 290 6.19 13.77 31.24
C ALA A 290 7.53 14.54 31.16
N LYS A 291 8.44 14.16 30.31
CA LYS A 291 9.47 15.03 29.75
C LYS A 291 8.90 15.70 28.51
N VAL A 292 8.12 16.79 28.75
CA VAL A 292 7.75 17.81 27.76
C VAL A 292 8.16 17.42 26.33
N VAL A 293 7.33 16.66 25.64
CA VAL A 293 7.30 16.77 24.19
C VAL A 293 6.49 18.01 23.88
N THR A 294 7.11 19.16 24.03
CA THR A 294 6.80 20.28 23.15
C THR A 294 6.78 19.65 21.76
N LYS A 295 5.61 19.68 21.09
CA LYS A 295 5.55 19.45 19.63
C LYS A 295 6.78 20.14 19.09
N PRO A 296 7.69 19.47 18.38
CA PRO A 296 8.97 20.08 18.08
C PRO A 296 8.74 21.27 17.17
N THR A 297 8.79 22.45 17.77
CA THR A 297 9.08 23.72 17.12
C THR A 297 10.59 23.82 16.85
N SER A 298 11.31 22.68 16.91
CA SER A 298 12.74 22.70 16.74
C SER A 298 13.09 22.76 15.26
N THR A 299 13.46 23.96 14.83
CA THR A 299 14.47 24.16 13.79
C THR A 299 15.74 23.43 14.25
N GLY A 300 15.83 22.14 13.92
CA GLY A 300 17.02 21.33 14.20
C GLY A 300 17.90 21.26 12.95
N LYS A 301 19.21 21.38 13.07
CA LYS A 301 20.13 20.95 12.02
C LYS A 301 20.51 19.51 12.30
N VAL A 302 20.13 18.59 11.41
CA VAL A 302 20.58 17.20 11.43
C VAL A 302 21.42 17.00 10.17
N GLY A 303 22.68 16.60 10.33
CA GLY A 303 23.58 16.39 9.18
C GLY A 303 23.85 17.63 8.32
N GLY A 304 23.65 18.85 8.85
CA GLY A 304 23.84 20.11 8.12
C GLY A 304 22.58 20.63 7.41
N LEU A 305 21.48 19.86 7.40
CA LEU A 305 20.20 20.28 6.82
C LEU A 305 19.31 20.92 7.90
N SER A 306 18.64 22.01 7.52
CA SER A 306 17.60 22.62 8.37
C SER A 306 16.27 21.89 8.14
N ILE A 307 15.54 21.56 9.22
CA ILE A 307 14.23 20.92 9.19
C ILE A 307 13.23 21.86 9.85
N VAL A 308 12.29 22.41 9.07
CA VAL A 308 11.32 23.39 9.54
C VAL A 308 9.90 22.87 9.30
N PRO A 309 9.10 22.66 10.36
CA PRO A 309 7.69 22.29 10.21
C PRO A 309 6.89 23.43 9.57
N VAL A 310 5.97 23.10 8.68
CA VAL A 310 5.10 24.08 7.99
C VAL A 310 3.79 24.27 8.72
N LEU A 311 3.22 23.20 9.29
CA LEU A 311 1.95 23.26 9.98
C LEU A 311 2.17 23.52 11.48
N THR A 312 1.47 24.49 12.00
CA THR A 312 1.43 24.81 13.43
C THR A 312 0.38 23.95 14.16
N SER A 313 0.17 24.14 15.45
CA SER A 313 -0.67 23.32 16.33
C SER A 313 -2.10 23.02 15.80
N ASN A 314 -2.74 21.97 16.35
CA ASN A 314 -4.11 21.48 16.11
C ASN A 314 -4.32 20.61 14.85
N ILE A 315 -3.28 20.04 14.29
CA ILE A 315 -3.37 19.05 13.21
C ILE A 315 -3.14 17.64 13.80
N SER A 316 -4.11 16.77 13.61
CA SER A 316 -4.01 15.36 14.03
C SER A 316 -3.44 14.44 12.93
N LEU A 317 -3.65 14.80 11.66
CA LEU A 317 -3.22 13.99 10.53
C LEU A 317 -3.05 14.82 9.26
N VAL A 318 -1.93 14.67 8.57
CA VAL A 318 -1.70 15.25 7.24
C VAL A 318 -2.08 14.22 6.16
N LEU A 319 -3.10 14.53 5.36
CA LEU A 319 -3.54 13.63 4.30
C LEU A 319 -2.65 13.73 3.04
N ASN A 320 -2.30 14.97 2.65
CA ASN A 320 -1.42 15.25 1.52
C ASN A 320 -0.86 16.68 1.61
N SER A 321 -0.23 17.19 0.55
CA SER A 321 0.32 18.56 0.52
C SER A 321 -0.71 19.70 0.56
N GLN A 322 -1.98 19.40 0.44
CA GLN A 322 -3.06 20.39 0.31
C GLN A 322 -4.04 20.37 1.48
N VAL A 323 -4.19 19.24 2.17
CA VAL A 323 -5.17 19.07 3.24
C VAL A 323 -4.65 18.27 4.42
N ALA A 324 -5.15 18.60 5.59
CA ALA A 324 -4.91 17.89 6.85
C ALA A 324 -6.22 17.74 7.64
N ILE A 325 -6.23 16.90 8.65
CA ILE A 325 -7.33 16.74 9.60
C ILE A 325 -6.91 17.42 10.90
N THR A 326 -7.80 18.25 11.45
CA THR A 326 -7.60 18.89 12.76
C THR A 326 -7.92 17.93 13.91
N ASP A 327 -7.49 18.28 15.12
CA ASP A 327 -7.84 17.53 16.36
C ASP A 327 -9.37 17.43 16.55
N ASN A 328 -10.13 18.40 16.03
CA ASN A 328 -11.60 18.41 16.04
C ASN A 328 -12.24 17.64 14.87
N LYS A 329 -11.48 16.79 14.18
CA LYS A 329 -11.93 15.96 13.04
C LYS A 329 -12.52 16.74 11.86
N LYS A 330 -12.09 17.98 11.64
CA LYS A 330 -12.43 18.78 10.46
C LYS A 330 -11.31 18.71 9.43
N LEU A 331 -11.66 18.85 8.16
CA LEU A 331 -10.69 19.00 7.08
C LEU A 331 -10.13 20.43 7.09
N TYR A 332 -8.82 20.54 7.23
CA TYR A 332 -8.07 21.80 7.16
C TYR A 332 -7.45 21.95 5.77
N ILE A 333 -7.76 23.04 5.09
CA ILE A 333 -7.23 23.38 3.77
C ILE A 333 -5.96 24.20 3.97
N ILE A 334 -4.79 23.63 3.64
CA ILE A 334 -3.48 24.20 3.98
C ILE A 334 -3.27 25.56 3.29
N ALA A 335 -3.74 25.72 2.05
CA ALA A 335 -3.54 26.95 1.26
C ALA A 335 -4.37 28.15 1.73
N THR A 336 -5.51 27.91 2.40
CA THR A 336 -6.43 28.99 2.84
C THR A 336 -6.53 29.13 4.34
N GLY A 337 -6.14 28.09 5.10
CA GLY A 337 -6.35 28.03 6.55
C GLY A 337 -7.79 27.74 6.96
N GLU A 338 -8.69 27.49 6.01
CA GLU A 338 -10.10 27.20 6.27
C GLU A 338 -10.31 25.76 6.73
N THR A 339 -11.38 25.56 7.50
CA THR A 339 -11.82 24.22 7.94
C THR A 339 -13.23 23.94 7.44
N ILE A 340 -13.42 22.72 6.92
CA ILE A 340 -14.71 22.20 6.46
C ILE A 340 -14.97 20.82 7.07
N ASP A 341 -16.18 20.30 6.91
CA ASP A 341 -16.50 18.97 7.39
C ASP A 341 -15.72 17.90 6.62
N PHE A 342 -15.10 16.97 7.37
CA PHE A 342 -14.39 15.84 6.80
C PHE A 342 -15.38 14.76 6.36
N LEU A 343 -15.28 14.31 5.10
CA LEU A 343 -16.05 13.21 4.54
C LEU A 343 -15.18 11.96 4.53
N PRO A 344 -15.50 10.93 5.30
CA PRO A 344 -14.81 9.65 5.24
C PRO A 344 -14.89 9.05 3.82
N ASN A 345 -13.84 8.34 3.39
CA ASN A 345 -13.71 7.70 2.06
C ASN A 345 -13.66 8.68 0.86
N ALA A 346 -13.48 9.97 1.09
CA ALA A 346 -13.24 10.94 0.03
C ALA A 346 -11.77 11.31 -0.04
N LYS A 347 -11.26 11.52 -1.26
CA LYS A 347 -9.98 12.16 -1.54
C LYS A 347 -10.23 13.59 -1.98
N TYR A 348 -9.36 14.50 -1.57
CA TYR A 348 -9.50 15.92 -1.82
C TYR A 348 -8.34 16.40 -2.69
N TYR A 349 -8.68 17.15 -3.73
CA TYR A 349 -7.74 17.79 -4.64
C TYR A 349 -8.12 19.23 -4.85
N PHE A 350 -7.16 20.09 -5.15
CA PHE A 350 -7.40 21.51 -5.41
C PHE A 350 -6.70 21.90 -6.70
N MET A 351 -7.37 22.74 -7.46
CA MET A 351 -6.81 23.42 -8.62
C MET A 351 -6.07 24.69 -8.17
N GLU A 352 -5.31 25.33 -9.06
CA GLU A 352 -4.60 26.58 -8.75
C GLU A 352 -5.53 27.70 -8.31
N ASP A 353 -6.72 27.75 -8.88
CA ASP A 353 -7.78 28.73 -8.53
C ASP A 353 -8.55 28.39 -7.24
N LYS A 354 -8.07 27.40 -6.47
CA LYS A 354 -8.66 26.87 -5.23
C LYS A 354 -9.99 26.13 -5.42
N THR A 355 -10.40 25.81 -6.65
CA THR A 355 -11.55 24.92 -6.88
C THR A 355 -11.29 23.56 -6.25
N MET A 356 -12.16 23.15 -5.32
CA MET A 356 -12.05 21.89 -4.61
C MET A 356 -12.74 20.77 -5.38
N ILE A 357 -12.03 19.66 -5.56
CA ILE A 357 -12.55 18.41 -6.11
C ILE A 357 -12.64 17.37 -5.00
N VAL A 358 -13.81 16.76 -4.83
CA VAL A 358 -14.05 15.66 -3.89
C VAL A 358 -14.24 14.38 -4.68
N ALA A 359 -13.29 13.46 -4.56
CA ALA A 359 -13.28 12.22 -5.33
C ALA A 359 -13.58 10.99 -4.47
N TYR A 360 -14.40 10.11 -5.02
CA TYR A 360 -14.78 8.81 -4.48
C TYR A 360 -14.21 7.67 -5.37
N SER A 361 -14.56 6.45 -5.10
CA SER A 361 -14.04 5.28 -5.84
C SER A 361 -14.37 5.33 -7.34
N ASP A 362 -15.61 5.71 -7.71
CA ASP A 362 -16.16 5.61 -9.06
C ASP A 362 -16.64 6.95 -9.66
N PHE A 363 -16.60 8.03 -8.89
CA PHE A 363 -16.95 9.39 -9.35
C PHE A 363 -16.18 10.46 -8.59
N PHE A 364 -16.25 11.69 -9.08
CA PHE A 364 -15.83 12.89 -8.35
C PHE A 364 -16.83 14.03 -8.57
N THR A 365 -16.78 15.02 -7.68
CA THR A 365 -17.62 16.21 -7.74
C THR A 365 -16.79 17.47 -7.54
N PHE A 366 -17.20 18.55 -8.17
CA PHE A 366 -16.68 19.91 -7.96
C PHE A 366 -17.80 20.93 -8.18
N LYS A 367 -17.58 22.16 -7.76
CA LYS A 367 -18.43 23.30 -8.15
C LYS A 367 -17.79 24.01 -9.32
N ASP A 368 -18.55 24.25 -10.36
CA ASP A 368 -18.10 25.04 -11.50
C ASP A 368 -18.01 26.53 -11.14
N LYS A 369 -17.62 27.36 -12.10
CA LYS A 369 -17.52 28.83 -11.88
C LYS A 369 -18.85 29.54 -11.66
N LYS A 370 -19.97 28.88 -11.96
CA LYS A 370 -21.33 29.37 -11.68
C LYS A 370 -21.84 28.88 -10.33
N GLY A 371 -21.07 28.06 -9.61
CA GLY A 371 -21.42 27.48 -8.32
C GLY A 371 -22.28 26.22 -8.41
N GLU A 372 -22.54 25.71 -9.62
CA GLU A 372 -23.29 24.48 -9.82
C GLU A 372 -22.43 23.24 -9.46
N LYS A 373 -23.03 22.28 -8.76
CA LYS A 373 -22.35 21.04 -8.39
C LYS A 373 -22.38 20.07 -9.56
N ILE A 374 -21.21 19.82 -10.12
CA ILE A 374 -20.99 18.87 -11.20
C ILE A 374 -20.56 17.51 -10.62
N LYS A 375 -21.11 16.42 -11.14
CA LYS A 375 -20.74 15.03 -10.80
C LYS A 375 -20.30 14.29 -12.05
N ILE A 376 -19.07 13.77 -12.05
CA ILE A 376 -18.45 13.05 -13.16
C ILE A 376 -18.15 11.60 -12.76
N LYS A 377 -18.55 10.65 -13.58
CA LYS A 377 -18.16 9.24 -13.40
C LYS A 377 -16.72 9.03 -13.86
N LYS A 378 -15.97 8.26 -13.10
CA LYS A 378 -14.61 7.83 -13.44
C LYS A 378 -14.48 6.32 -13.31
N ARG A 379 -13.45 5.73 -13.92
CA ARG A 379 -13.12 4.31 -13.73
C ARG A 379 -12.88 4.01 -12.25
N LEU A 380 -13.42 2.87 -11.80
CA LEU A 380 -13.32 2.44 -10.39
C LEU A 380 -11.87 2.48 -9.91
N SER A 381 -11.67 3.02 -8.73
CA SER A 381 -10.37 3.17 -8.05
C SER A 381 -9.28 3.93 -8.81
N SER A 382 -9.55 4.48 -10.01
CA SER A 382 -8.58 5.32 -10.71
C SER A 382 -8.37 6.65 -9.96
N ASN A 383 -7.12 7.14 -9.97
CA ASN A 383 -6.81 8.46 -9.44
C ASN A 383 -7.33 9.57 -10.36
N ILE A 384 -7.42 10.79 -9.83
CA ILE A 384 -7.52 12.01 -10.60
C ILE A 384 -6.25 12.84 -10.38
N ILE A 385 -5.91 13.68 -11.34
CA ILE A 385 -4.77 14.60 -11.25
C ILE A 385 -5.28 16.00 -11.63
N THR A 386 -4.92 17.00 -10.84
CA THR A 386 -5.26 18.39 -11.08
C THR A 386 -4.01 19.18 -11.46
N VAL A 387 -4.06 19.87 -12.59
CA VAL A 387 -2.98 20.72 -13.08
C VAL A 387 -3.59 22.02 -13.63
N LYS A 388 -3.20 23.16 -13.07
CA LYS A 388 -3.75 24.48 -13.42
C LYS A 388 -5.28 24.48 -13.29
N ASN A 389 -5.99 24.73 -14.36
CA ASN A 389 -7.47 24.70 -14.46
C ASN A 389 -8.02 23.42 -15.09
N TYR A 390 -7.21 22.36 -15.10
CA TYR A 390 -7.57 21.06 -15.68
C TYR A 390 -7.69 19.96 -14.63
N ILE A 391 -8.66 19.05 -14.87
CA ILE A 391 -8.83 17.78 -14.14
C ILE A 391 -8.60 16.64 -15.13
N TYR A 392 -7.60 15.79 -14.88
CA TYR A 392 -7.34 14.58 -15.65
C TYR A 392 -7.92 13.37 -14.91
N TYR A 393 -8.57 12.46 -15.63
CA TYR A 393 -9.17 11.26 -15.06
C TYR A 393 -9.34 10.17 -16.12
N ILE A 394 -9.48 8.90 -15.69
CA ILE A 394 -9.82 7.81 -16.59
C ILE A 394 -11.35 7.63 -16.60
N HIS A 395 -11.94 7.79 -17.78
CA HIS A 395 -13.36 7.53 -18.00
C HIS A 395 -13.65 6.01 -17.95
N PRO A 396 -14.86 5.55 -17.56
CA PRO A 396 -15.22 4.13 -17.54
C PRO A 396 -15.04 3.39 -18.88
N SER A 397 -15.06 4.10 -20.00
CA SER A 397 -14.81 3.55 -21.36
C SER A 397 -13.31 3.49 -21.73
N ASN A 398 -12.41 3.47 -20.73
CA ASN A 398 -10.96 3.37 -20.93
C ASN A 398 -10.37 4.48 -21.82
N ARG A 399 -10.69 5.71 -21.47
CA ARG A 399 -10.11 6.90 -22.09
C ARG A 399 -9.55 7.81 -21.01
N LEU A 400 -8.32 8.30 -21.20
CA LEU A 400 -7.81 9.43 -20.43
C LEU A 400 -8.51 10.68 -20.94
N GLN A 401 -9.26 11.32 -20.05
CA GLN A 401 -9.99 12.54 -20.33
C GLN A 401 -9.43 13.69 -19.51
N ARG A 402 -9.60 14.88 -20.04
CA ARG A 402 -9.29 16.16 -19.40
C ARG A 402 -10.52 17.05 -19.40
N ILE A 403 -10.84 17.63 -18.25
CA ILE A 403 -11.87 18.65 -18.12
C ILE A 403 -11.19 19.98 -17.87
N GLU A 404 -11.49 20.98 -18.69
CA GLU A 404 -11.14 22.38 -18.46
C GLU A 404 -12.27 23.09 -17.74
N ILE A 405 -11.98 23.75 -16.61
CA ILE A 405 -12.95 24.55 -15.87
C ILE A 405 -12.71 26.02 -16.20
N THR A 406 -13.65 26.63 -16.92
CA THR A 406 -13.58 28.03 -17.32
C THR A 406 -14.81 28.81 -16.84
N PRO A 407 -14.76 30.16 -16.78
CA PRO A 407 -15.94 30.99 -16.48
C PRO A 407 -17.11 30.83 -17.48
N TYR A 408 -16.80 30.33 -18.68
CA TYR A 408 -17.78 30.19 -19.76
C TYR A 408 -18.42 28.79 -19.83
N GLY A 409 -17.90 27.85 -19.05
CA GLY A 409 -18.37 26.46 -18.98
C GLY A 409 -17.21 25.47 -18.85
N ASN A 410 -17.56 24.18 -18.80
CA ASN A 410 -16.61 23.09 -18.65
C ASN A 410 -16.41 22.42 -20.01
N GLY A 411 -15.19 22.45 -20.52
CA GLY A 411 -14.79 21.72 -21.73
C GLY A 411 -14.26 20.35 -21.35
N GLU A 412 -14.75 19.27 -22.01
CA GLU A 412 -14.24 17.92 -21.84
C GLU A 412 -13.63 17.43 -23.16
N GLU A 413 -12.43 16.87 -23.09
CA GLU A 413 -11.77 16.27 -24.25
C GLU A 413 -11.11 14.94 -23.92
N THR A 414 -11.06 14.05 -24.93
CA THR A 414 -10.30 12.80 -24.85
C THR A 414 -8.86 13.07 -25.24
N ILE A 415 -7.94 12.77 -24.32
CA ILE A 415 -6.48 12.89 -24.53
C ILE A 415 -5.97 11.64 -25.25
N GLU A 416 -6.32 10.44 -24.74
CA GLU A 416 -5.78 9.18 -25.22
C GLU A 416 -6.72 8.01 -24.91
N HIS A 417 -6.70 6.97 -25.76
CA HIS A 417 -7.26 5.67 -25.44
C HIS A 417 -6.27 4.85 -24.63
N VAL A 418 -6.73 4.22 -23.55
CA VAL A 418 -5.85 3.54 -22.59
C VAL A 418 -6.27 2.09 -22.39
N SER A 419 -5.32 1.24 -21.98
CA SER A 419 -5.64 -0.13 -21.58
C SER A 419 -6.45 -0.16 -20.28
N TYR A 420 -7.11 -1.28 -19.99
CA TYR A 420 -7.78 -1.48 -18.70
C TYR A 420 -6.78 -1.36 -17.54
N ASN A 421 -5.60 -1.93 -17.68
CA ASN A 421 -4.49 -1.85 -16.70
C ASN A 421 -3.51 -0.73 -17.07
N CYS A 422 -3.98 0.51 -17.11
CA CYS A 422 -3.11 1.66 -17.34
C CYS A 422 -2.83 2.42 -16.06
N PHE A 423 -1.65 3.01 -16.02
CA PHE A 423 -1.21 3.99 -15.02
C PHE A 423 -0.84 5.28 -15.73
N TYR A 424 -1.02 6.41 -15.08
CA TYR A 424 -0.67 7.69 -15.69
C TYR A 424 -0.24 8.73 -14.65
N GLU A 425 0.52 9.70 -15.10
CA GLU A 425 0.91 10.91 -14.35
C GLU A 425 0.93 12.11 -15.29
N VAL A 426 0.71 13.30 -14.74
CA VAL A 426 0.72 14.57 -15.47
C VAL A 426 1.62 15.54 -14.73
N ASP A 427 2.54 16.18 -15.44
CA ASP A 427 3.41 17.20 -14.87
C ASP A 427 2.70 18.57 -14.71
N PRO A 428 3.26 19.54 -13.98
CA PRO A 428 2.64 20.86 -13.79
C PRO A 428 2.47 21.67 -15.07
N GLU A 429 3.08 21.29 -16.18
CA GLU A 429 2.94 21.95 -17.48
C GLU A 429 1.80 21.36 -18.31
N GLY A 430 1.31 20.17 -17.91
CA GLY A 430 0.26 19.41 -18.60
C GLY A 430 0.80 18.31 -19.51
N ASN A 431 2.13 18.05 -19.48
CA ASN A 431 2.68 16.89 -20.15
C ASN A 431 2.29 15.61 -19.40
N TYR A 432 2.02 14.56 -20.14
CA TYR A 432 1.56 13.30 -19.55
C TYR A 432 2.45 12.11 -19.91
N CYS A 433 2.48 11.13 -19.02
CA CYS A 433 3.05 9.81 -19.23
C CYS A 433 1.99 8.75 -18.90
N ILE A 434 1.71 7.87 -19.84
CA ILE A 434 0.77 6.75 -19.68
C ILE A 434 1.54 5.45 -19.89
N VAL A 435 1.38 4.52 -18.96
CA VAL A 435 1.87 3.14 -19.07
C VAL A 435 0.67 2.25 -19.34
N ASN A 436 0.54 1.74 -20.55
CA ASN A 436 -0.50 0.81 -20.94
C ASN A 436 0.03 -0.62 -20.86
N ASN A 437 -0.62 -1.46 -20.07
CA ASN A 437 -0.36 -2.89 -20.01
C ASN A 437 -1.49 -3.65 -20.68
N TYR A 438 -1.20 -4.28 -21.82
CA TYR A 438 -2.16 -5.10 -22.58
C TYR A 438 -1.97 -6.61 -22.35
N ASP A 439 -1.09 -6.99 -21.39
CA ASP A 439 -0.75 -8.39 -21.09
C ASP A 439 -0.20 -9.19 -22.31
N THR A 440 0.43 -8.49 -23.25
CA THR A 440 1.00 -9.07 -24.48
C THR A 440 2.49 -9.34 -24.39
N GLY A 441 3.06 -9.32 -23.16
CA GLY A 441 4.50 -9.44 -22.93
C GLY A 441 5.28 -8.15 -23.15
N LYS A 442 4.57 -7.03 -23.34
CA LYS A 442 5.15 -5.70 -23.49
C LYS A 442 4.25 -4.61 -22.92
N LEU A 443 4.83 -3.51 -22.52
CA LEU A 443 4.14 -2.27 -22.17
C LEU A 443 4.17 -1.33 -23.36
N LEU A 444 3.12 -0.57 -23.55
CA LEU A 444 3.08 0.58 -24.45
C LEU A 444 3.12 1.85 -23.60
N ILE A 445 4.25 2.54 -23.59
CA ILE A 445 4.44 3.78 -22.85
C ILE A 445 4.18 4.94 -23.80
N ASN A 446 3.22 5.78 -23.46
CA ASN A 446 2.86 6.97 -24.21
C ASN A 446 3.32 8.22 -23.44
N ILE A 447 4.15 9.04 -24.04
CA ILE A 447 4.58 10.34 -23.50
C ILE A 447 4.16 11.41 -24.50
N ASN A 448 3.16 12.22 -24.14
CA ASN A 448 2.65 13.32 -24.98
C ASN A 448 2.29 12.88 -26.42
N GLY A 449 1.65 11.72 -26.59
CA GLY A 449 1.27 11.17 -27.89
C GLY A 449 2.35 10.31 -28.56
N ALA A 450 3.61 10.34 -28.12
CA ALA A 450 4.66 9.48 -28.63
C ALA A 450 4.66 8.11 -27.91
N ASN A 451 4.55 7.03 -28.69
CA ASN A 451 4.46 5.67 -28.19
C ASN A 451 5.81 4.94 -28.22
N LYS A 452 6.15 4.25 -27.13
CA LYS A 452 7.31 3.37 -27.01
C LYS A 452 6.91 2.01 -26.47
N GLU A 453 7.22 0.94 -27.20
CA GLU A 453 7.11 -0.42 -26.70
C GLU A 453 8.31 -0.78 -25.84
N VAL A 454 8.05 -1.37 -24.67
CA VAL A 454 9.06 -1.89 -23.74
C VAL A 454 8.74 -3.35 -23.44
N PRO A 455 9.64 -4.31 -23.71
CA PRO A 455 9.45 -5.70 -23.35
C PRO A 455 9.23 -5.83 -21.84
N TYR A 456 8.11 -6.42 -21.43
CA TYR A 456 7.77 -6.63 -20.03
C TYR A 456 6.72 -7.73 -19.91
N SER A 457 7.09 -8.86 -19.34
CA SER A 457 6.22 -10.04 -19.23
C SER A 457 5.80 -10.37 -17.79
N ARG A 458 6.21 -9.53 -16.83
CA ARG A 458 5.92 -9.74 -15.41
C ARG A 458 4.61 -9.09 -15.01
N LYS A 459 3.98 -9.58 -13.95
CA LYS A 459 2.80 -8.96 -13.36
C LYS A 459 3.20 -7.72 -12.57
N ILE A 460 2.59 -6.59 -12.84
CA ILE A 460 2.77 -5.37 -12.06
C ILE A 460 1.81 -5.39 -10.86
N ILE A 461 2.34 -5.32 -9.65
CA ILE A 461 1.55 -5.21 -8.41
C ILE A 461 1.57 -3.81 -7.83
N ASN A 462 2.62 -3.04 -8.14
CA ASN A 462 2.77 -1.67 -7.67
C ASN A 462 3.56 -0.85 -8.70
N TYR A 463 3.38 0.47 -8.69
CA TYR A 463 4.03 1.36 -9.63
C TYR A 463 4.26 2.76 -9.08
N GLY A 464 5.24 3.47 -9.66
CA GLY A 464 5.44 4.90 -9.49
C GLY A 464 5.77 5.54 -10.84
N ILE A 465 5.14 6.65 -11.16
CA ILE A 465 5.48 7.48 -12.33
C ILE A 465 5.82 8.87 -11.81
N HIS A 466 6.98 9.37 -12.19
CA HIS A 466 7.48 10.66 -11.73
C HIS A 466 8.09 11.44 -12.89
N TYR A 467 7.82 12.73 -12.92
CA TYR A 467 8.52 13.66 -13.84
C TYR A 467 9.72 14.30 -13.13
N ASP A 468 10.75 14.63 -13.92
CA ASP A 468 11.91 15.36 -13.41
C ASP A 468 11.54 16.82 -13.11
N ARG A 469 11.60 17.21 -11.85
CA ARG A 469 11.23 18.57 -11.39
C ARG A 469 12.27 19.65 -11.78
N MET A 470 13.46 19.25 -12.21
CA MET A 470 14.56 20.16 -12.52
C MET A 470 14.94 20.13 -14.02
N SER A 471 14.48 19.13 -14.77
CA SER A 471 14.82 18.93 -16.19
C SER A 471 13.56 18.51 -16.94
N LYS A 472 13.05 19.38 -17.80
CA LYS A 472 11.83 19.14 -18.58
C LYS A 472 11.92 17.91 -19.49
N GLY A 473 10.79 17.23 -19.68
CA GLY A 473 10.66 16.12 -20.61
C GLY A 473 11.25 14.78 -20.14
N ARG A 474 11.72 14.68 -18.91
CA ARG A 474 12.25 13.45 -18.33
C ARG A 474 11.24 12.78 -17.42
N TRP A 475 11.11 11.48 -17.59
CA TRP A 475 10.20 10.66 -16.81
C TRP A 475 10.92 9.47 -16.16
N LEU A 476 10.47 9.11 -14.98
CA LEU A 476 10.87 7.93 -14.23
C LEU A 476 9.65 7.05 -14.06
N ILE A 477 9.74 5.80 -14.47
CA ILE A 477 8.72 4.79 -14.26
C ILE A 477 9.34 3.68 -13.43
N ILE A 478 8.72 3.34 -12.32
CA ILE A 478 9.13 2.25 -11.44
C ILE A 478 7.98 1.26 -11.39
N LEU A 479 8.27 0.01 -11.64
CA LEU A 479 7.31 -1.09 -11.60
C LEU A 479 7.81 -2.14 -10.62
N GLU A 480 6.94 -2.62 -9.75
CA GLU A 480 7.18 -3.74 -8.84
C GLU A 480 6.35 -4.93 -9.32
N ASP A 481 6.98 -6.07 -9.50
CA ASP A 481 6.30 -7.30 -9.91
C ASP A 481 5.83 -8.14 -8.71
N ASP A 482 5.12 -9.23 -9.00
CA ASP A 482 4.55 -10.14 -8.00
C ASP A 482 5.60 -10.97 -7.23
N LYS A 483 6.87 -10.88 -7.62
CA LYS A 483 8.00 -11.44 -6.89
C LYS A 483 8.74 -10.41 -6.03
N GLY A 484 8.25 -9.15 -6.02
CA GLY A 484 8.92 -8.04 -5.32
C GLY A 484 10.15 -7.50 -6.07
N GLU A 485 10.34 -7.88 -7.35
CA GLU A 485 11.42 -7.33 -8.17
C GLU A 485 11.02 -6.01 -8.81
N PHE A 486 11.94 -5.08 -8.84
CA PHE A 486 11.71 -3.73 -9.37
C PHE A 486 12.33 -3.56 -10.75
N THR A 487 11.56 -2.94 -11.65
CA THR A 487 12.06 -2.44 -12.93
C THR A 487 11.96 -0.93 -12.95
N THR A 488 13.09 -0.25 -13.11
CA THR A 488 13.16 1.22 -13.16
C THR A 488 13.53 1.67 -14.55
N LEU A 489 12.64 2.41 -15.20
CA LEU A 489 12.83 2.96 -16.53
C LEU A 489 13.00 4.49 -16.42
N VAL A 490 14.10 5.01 -16.94
CA VAL A 490 14.39 6.45 -16.96
C VAL A 490 14.34 6.93 -18.39
N PHE A 491 13.32 7.69 -18.73
CA PHE A 491 13.17 8.34 -20.04
C PHE A 491 13.90 9.67 -20.03
N LYS A 492 14.85 9.83 -20.95
CA LYS A 492 15.59 11.09 -21.18
C LYS A 492 14.77 12.05 -22.05
N ASP A 493 13.98 11.46 -22.94
CA ASP A 493 13.01 12.10 -23.82
C ASP A 493 11.85 11.15 -24.08
N GLN A 494 11.03 11.40 -25.08
CA GLN A 494 9.85 10.59 -25.40
C GLN A 494 10.17 9.16 -25.89
N LEU A 495 11.40 8.86 -26.35
CA LEU A 495 11.72 7.60 -27.02
C LEU A 495 12.92 6.87 -26.44
N GLU A 496 13.89 7.58 -25.84
CA GLU A 496 15.07 6.98 -25.22
C GLU A 496 14.88 6.70 -23.74
N PHE A 497 15.13 5.47 -23.32
CA PHE A 497 15.13 5.11 -21.91
C PHE A 497 16.34 4.25 -21.52
N ASN A 498 16.69 4.28 -20.23
CA ASN A 498 17.62 3.35 -19.60
C ASN A 498 16.90 2.54 -18.54
N GLU A 499 17.11 1.22 -18.55
CA GLU A 499 16.62 0.32 -17.52
C GLU A 499 17.67 0.18 -16.41
N LYS A 500 17.20 0.15 -15.16
CA LYS A 500 18.00 -0.06 -13.95
C LYS A 500 17.29 -1.00 -12.99
N GLN A 501 18.08 -1.79 -12.28
CA GLN A 501 17.61 -2.63 -11.20
C GLN A 501 17.96 -1.95 -9.87
N ILE A 502 16.96 -1.37 -9.21
CA ILE A 502 17.08 -0.68 -7.92
C ILE A 502 15.99 -1.23 -7.02
N LYS A 503 16.34 -1.57 -5.78
CA LYS A 503 15.36 -1.99 -4.77
C LYS A 503 14.79 -0.77 -4.03
N TYR A 504 13.50 -0.83 -3.72
CA TYR A 504 12.78 0.22 -3.02
C TYR A 504 12.05 -0.36 -1.81
N ASP A 505 12.30 0.19 -0.64
CA ASP A 505 11.62 -0.19 0.61
C ASP A 505 10.61 0.87 1.05
N CYS A 506 9.96 1.53 0.08
CA CYS A 506 9.00 2.59 0.31
C CYS A 506 7.84 2.53 -0.69
N SER A 507 6.77 3.30 -0.43
CA SER A 507 5.72 3.50 -1.42
C SER A 507 6.27 4.19 -2.66
N LEU A 508 6.16 3.55 -3.84
CA LEU A 508 6.72 4.05 -5.11
C LEU A 508 6.16 5.42 -5.51
N GLY A 509 4.93 5.77 -5.10
CA GLY A 509 4.33 7.09 -5.31
C GLY A 509 4.94 8.22 -4.44
N ASN A 510 5.79 7.89 -3.47
CA ASN A 510 6.38 8.82 -2.51
C ASN A 510 7.78 9.33 -2.90
N ILE A 511 8.36 8.73 -3.92
CA ILE A 511 9.67 9.06 -4.49
C ILE A 511 9.61 10.42 -5.19
N THR A 512 10.73 11.11 -5.31
CA THR A 512 10.87 12.28 -6.19
C THR A 512 12.08 12.14 -7.09
N PHE A 513 11.97 12.63 -8.32
CA PHE A 513 13.01 12.57 -9.34
C PHE A 513 13.45 13.97 -9.73
N ALA A 514 14.74 14.23 -9.75
CA ALA A 514 15.30 15.52 -10.16
C ALA A 514 16.76 15.39 -10.61
N ALA A 515 17.12 16.03 -11.70
CA ALA A 515 18.50 16.17 -12.20
C ALA A 515 19.27 14.83 -12.23
N SER A 516 18.68 13.79 -12.82
CA SER A 516 19.25 12.44 -12.92
C SER A 516 19.46 11.72 -11.58
N THR A 517 18.80 12.17 -10.52
CA THR A 517 18.84 11.53 -9.20
C THR A 517 17.44 11.16 -8.74
N ILE A 518 17.25 9.91 -8.34
CA ILE A 518 16.06 9.45 -7.62
C ILE A 518 16.29 9.71 -6.13
N PHE A 519 15.32 10.33 -5.45
CA PHE A 519 15.32 10.52 -4.02
C PHE A 519 14.23 9.64 -3.41
N ILE A 520 14.65 8.70 -2.58
CA ILE A 520 13.85 7.64 -1.99
C ILE A 520 13.67 7.95 -0.50
N PRO A 521 12.42 8.04 0.01
CA PRO A 521 12.20 8.14 1.44
C PRO A 521 12.51 6.80 2.08
N ASN A 522 13.36 6.82 3.10
CA ASN A 522 13.64 5.65 3.92
C ASN A 522 13.63 6.08 5.39
N ASP A 523 13.44 5.14 6.32
CA ASP A 523 13.24 5.46 7.72
C ASP A 523 14.43 6.22 8.32
N GLY A 524 14.21 7.50 8.62
CA GLY A 524 15.22 8.42 9.17
C GLY A 524 16.16 9.07 8.17
N ILE A 525 16.08 8.74 6.87
CA ILE A 525 16.95 9.29 5.82
C ILE A 525 16.20 9.57 4.52
N ILE A 526 16.75 10.46 3.70
CA ILE A 526 16.45 10.55 2.26
C ILE A 526 17.63 9.94 1.51
N ARG A 527 17.41 8.87 0.76
CA ARG A 527 18.44 8.21 -0.05
C ARG A 527 18.40 8.72 -1.48
N GLY A 528 19.49 9.32 -1.94
CA GLY A 528 19.65 9.78 -3.32
C GLY A 528 20.45 8.77 -4.14
N TYR A 529 19.88 8.25 -5.25
CA TYR A 529 20.60 7.46 -6.23
C TYR A 529 20.83 8.26 -7.51
N ASN A 530 22.09 8.55 -7.82
CA ASN A 530 22.46 9.26 -9.03
C ASN A 530 22.79 8.29 -10.17
N PHE A 531 22.02 8.36 -11.27
CA PHE A 531 22.16 7.45 -12.41
C PHE A 531 23.47 7.58 -13.18
N GLN A 532 24.02 8.79 -13.27
CA GLN A 532 25.25 9.03 -14.01
C GLN A 532 26.46 8.50 -13.26
N LYS A 533 26.48 8.69 -11.95
CA LYS A 533 27.58 8.28 -11.07
C LYS A 533 27.42 6.87 -10.52
N GLN A 534 26.23 6.28 -10.62
CA GLN A 534 25.84 4.99 -10.04
C GLN A 534 26.16 4.90 -8.53
N LEU A 535 25.97 6.00 -7.81
CA LEU A 535 26.29 6.14 -6.38
C LEU A 535 25.07 6.53 -5.59
N PHE A 536 24.96 5.94 -4.40
CA PHE A 536 24.02 6.35 -3.36
C PHE A 536 24.64 7.45 -2.48
N LYS A 537 23.79 8.38 -2.06
CA LYS A 537 24.11 9.37 -1.03
C LYS A 537 22.92 9.50 -0.08
N ASP A 538 23.17 9.28 1.20
CA ASP A 538 22.15 9.39 2.24
C ASP A 538 22.21 10.77 2.92
N PHE A 539 21.04 11.30 3.22
CA PHE A 539 20.83 12.54 3.96
C PHE A 539 20.04 12.20 5.23
N ASP A 540 20.63 12.42 6.40
CA ASP A 540 19.97 12.21 7.68
C ASP A 540 18.81 13.20 7.85
N VAL A 541 17.58 12.69 7.89
CA VAL A 541 16.34 13.48 8.05
C VAL A 541 15.36 12.68 8.91
N ASP A 542 15.45 12.83 10.21
CA ASP A 542 14.77 12.03 11.23
C ASP A 542 13.22 12.10 11.21
N VAL A 543 12.65 13.02 10.44
CA VAL A 543 11.20 13.14 10.22
C VAL A 543 10.70 12.32 9.03
N VAL A 544 11.59 11.72 8.24
CA VAL A 544 11.24 10.89 7.09
C VAL A 544 10.92 9.46 7.54
N THR A 545 9.85 8.92 7.01
CA THR A 545 9.52 7.49 7.06
C THR A 545 9.47 6.95 5.63
N SER A 546 9.47 5.63 5.45
CA SER A 546 9.23 4.99 4.16
C SER A 546 7.89 5.39 3.52
N ASP A 547 6.90 5.81 4.34
CA ASP A 547 5.60 6.32 3.90
C ASP A 547 5.58 7.83 3.63
N SER A 548 6.66 8.56 3.88
CA SER A 548 6.75 10.00 3.65
C SER A 548 6.81 10.32 2.17
N LYS A 549 5.96 11.22 1.69
CA LYS A 549 6.05 11.73 0.31
C LYS A 549 7.13 12.80 0.21
N LEU A 550 8.04 12.63 -0.73
CA LEU A 550 9.08 13.60 -1.03
C LEU A 550 8.69 14.49 -2.22
N ILE A 551 8.99 15.78 -2.11
CA ILE A 551 8.89 16.74 -3.21
C ILE A 551 10.20 17.52 -3.26
N ARG A 552 10.95 17.41 -4.36
CA ARG A 552 12.17 18.19 -4.57
C ARG A 552 11.81 19.66 -4.80
N THR A 553 12.49 20.56 -4.10
CA THR A 553 12.41 22.02 -4.25
C THR A 553 13.76 22.58 -4.74
N ASN A 554 13.82 23.86 -5.09
CA ASN A 554 15.07 24.49 -5.54
C ASN A 554 16.17 24.47 -4.49
N THR A 555 15.81 24.52 -3.19
CA THR A 555 16.76 24.63 -2.08
C THR A 555 16.83 23.36 -1.22
N GLY A 556 16.00 22.35 -1.48
CA GLY A 556 15.97 21.15 -0.65
C GLY A 556 14.80 20.24 -0.96
N PHE A 557 14.08 19.83 0.07
CA PHE A 557 12.91 18.95 -0.04
C PHE A 557 11.73 19.50 0.78
N LYS A 558 10.53 19.25 0.29
CA LYS A 558 9.33 19.23 1.12
C LYS A 558 9.06 17.76 1.47
N VAL A 559 9.05 17.43 2.75
CA VAL A 559 8.73 16.10 3.28
C VAL A 559 7.34 16.15 3.87
N ILE A 560 6.47 15.27 3.42
CA ILE A 560 5.08 15.17 3.87
C ILE A 560 4.93 13.81 4.54
N ASN A 561 4.82 13.80 5.85
CA ASN A 561 4.47 12.61 6.61
C ASN A 561 3.06 12.76 7.22
N ASP A 562 2.66 11.83 8.07
CA ASP A 562 1.32 11.84 8.68
C ASP A 562 1.15 12.89 9.79
N GLU A 563 2.23 13.49 10.28
CA GLU A 563 2.20 14.47 11.37
C GLU A 563 2.30 15.92 10.89
N ASN A 564 3.11 16.15 9.86
CA ASN A 564 3.39 17.50 9.39
C ASN A 564 3.91 17.52 7.94
N ILE A 565 4.05 18.72 7.43
CA ILE A 565 4.83 19.03 6.24
C ILE A 565 6.10 19.72 6.72
N TYR A 566 7.26 19.25 6.28
CA TYR A 566 8.54 19.82 6.65
C TYR A 566 9.25 20.40 5.42
N ASN A 567 9.79 21.60 5.56
CA ASN A 567 10.79 22.10 4.63
C ASN A 567 12.17 21.63 5.12
N VAL A 568 12.88 20.89 4.29
CA VAL A 568 14.21 20.34 4.56
C VAL A 568 15.17 20.95 3.56
N GLY A 569 16.14 21.75 4.02
CA GLY A 569 17.07 22.48 3.16
C GLY A 569 18.42 22.69 3.80
N ALA A 570 19.42 23.06 2.96
CA ALA A 570 20.78 23.38 3.40
C ALA A 570 20.86 24.78 4.06
#